data_3e968bff5cd5848a79cc6b15ee9bbe7b
#
_entry.id   3e968bff5cd5848a79cc6b15ee9bbe7b
#
_cell.length_a   1.000
_cell.length_b   1.000
_cell.length_c   1.000
_cell.angle_alpha   90.00
_cell.angle_beta   90.00
_cell.angle_gamma   90.00
#
_symmetry.space_group_name_H-M   'P 1'
#
loop_
_entity.id
_entity.type
_entity.pdbx_description
1 polymer ?
#
loop_
_entity_poly.entity_id
_entity_poly.type
_entity_poly.pdbx_seq_one_letter_code
_entity_poly.pdbx_strand_id
1 'polypeptide(L)'
;MTHCPDDLASAVLAGHTTTREEALDLLRTPPTGVPALVAAAHRLRTAAFGTEVKVNYLVNLRSGLCPEDCGYCSQRLGSAADILTYSWLSPEETLRQAQAGIAGGARRVCMVASGRGPSTRDVERVAGTVEALKETHPEVEVCACLGFVDEAKAQRLREAGVDAYNHNLNTSRAQYDSVCTTHTYDDRVDTVRASREAGLSPCSGLITGMGESDEDLVDTVRELVALDVDSIPVNFLMPFKGTPMEGRWELTPLRCLTVLCMVRFLAPRTEIRIAGGREIHLRSLQTQALYVANSLFLGDYLTSQGQAARADLEMIRDAGLTLAGGTDLTALLARIDADTATQSSPTRPCDTEACDSGTCGDNPTDGENPTDAGGHSVPPLALRRRGAGTDLAPNA
;
A
#
# COMPACT_ATOMS: atom_id res chain seq x y z
N MET A 1 -18.39 24.26 -6.70
CA MET A 1 -18.70 23.00 -7.42
C MET A 1 -19.75 23.30 -8.48
N THR A 2 -19.42 23.09 -9.72
CA THR A 2 -20.33 23.25 -10.88
C THR A 2 -21.27 22.06 -11.04
N HIS A 3 -20.92 20.89 -10.48
CA HIS A 3 -21.72 19.66 -10.59
C HIS A 3 -21.96 19.01 -9.23
N CYS A 4 -23.18 18.45 -9.04
CA CYS A 4 -23.45 17.57 -7.90
C CYS A 4 -22.64 16.27 -8.07
N PRO A 5 -21.92 15.77 -7.07
CA PRO A 5 -21.16 14.52 -7.19
C PRO A 5 -22.00 13.32 -7.63
N ASP A 6 -23.28 13.27 -7.26
CA ASP A 6 -24.20 12.20 -7.64
C ASP A 6 -24.58 12.24 -9.12
N ASP A 7 -24.76 13.45 -9.67
CA ASP A 7 -25.03 13.65 -11.11
C ASP A 7 -23.80 13.22 -11.93
N LEU A 8 -22.59 13.60 -11.49
CA LEU A 8 -21.36 13.18 -12.15
C LEU A 8 -21.19 11.64 -12.08
N ALA A 9 -21.47 11.00 -10.93
CA ALA A 9 -21.41 9.56 -10.81
C ALA A 9 -22.41 8.88 -11.78
N SER A 10 -23.61 9.43 -11.93
CA SER A 10 -24.62 8.94 -12.88
C SER A 10 -24.13 9.08 -14.33
N ALA A 11 -23.51 10.18 -14.69
CA ALA A 11 -22.92 10.40 -16.00
C ALA A 11 -21.77 9.42 -16.28
N VAL A 12 -20.87 9.20 -15.31
CA VAL A 12 -19.75 8.23 -15.42
C VAL A 12 -20.28 6.81 -15.60
N LEU A 13 -21.32 6.40 -14.86
CA LEU A 13 -21.97 5.10 -15.05
C LEU A 13 -22.59 4.96 -16.43
N ALA A 14 -23.04 6.07 -17.03
CA ALA A 14 -23.57 6.12 -18.40
C ALA A 14 -22.47 6.22 -19.50
N GLY A 15 -21.18 6.21 -19.11
CA GLY A 15 -20.04 6.20 -20.03
C GLY A 15 -19.32 7.55 -20.19
N HIS A 16 -19.67 8.58 -19.40
CA HIS A 16 -18.90 9.83 -19.37
C HIS A 16 -17.50 9.59 -18.79
N THR A 17 -16.48 10.19 -19.43
CA THR A 17 -15.12 10.22 -18.90
C THR A 17 -14.93 11.49 -18.09
N THR A 18 -14.63 11.37 -16.81
CA THR A 18 -14.38 12.50 -15.92
C THR A 18 -13.28 13.41 -16.49
N THR A 19 -13.60 14.67 -16.72
CA THR A 19 -12.66 15.67 -17.24
C THR A 19 -11.67 16.10 -16.15
N ARG A 20 -10.59 16.80 -16.57
CA ARG A 20 -9.61 17.39 -15.64
C ARG A 20 -10.26 18.40 -14.68
N GLU A 21 -11.13 19.24 -15.21
CA GLU A 21 -11.83 20.28 -14.46
C GLU A 21 -12.80 19.67 -13.43
N GLU A 22 -13.56 18.64 -13.82
CA GLU A 22 -14.44 17.93 -12.90
C GLU A 22 -13.62 17.25 -11.77
N ALA A 23 -12.48 16.65 -12.10
CA ALA A 23 -11.59 16.04 -11.10
C ALA A 23 -11.02 17.07 -10.10
N LEU A 24 -10.64 18.26 -10.58
CA LEU A 24 -10.23 19.37 -9.72
C LEU A 24 -11.38 19.87 -8.84
N ASP A 25 -12.59 19.95 -9.37
CA ASP A 25 -13.78 20.32 -8.59
C ASP A 25 -14.09 19.31 -7.48
N LEU A 26 -13.88 18.00 -7.73
CA LEU A 26 -13.99 16.97 -6.70
C LEU A 26 -12.99 17.19 -5.56
N LEU A 27 -11.73 17.52 -5.88
CA LEU A 27 -10.70 17.78 -4.87
C LEU A 27 -10.99 19.04 -4.03
N ARG A 28 -11.75 19.99 -4.55
CA ARG A 28 -12.17 21.24 -3.88
C ARG A 28 -13.47 21.09 -3.08
N THR A 29 -13.98 19.86 -2.94
CA THR A 29 -15.18 19.57 -2.15
C THR A 29 -15.00 20.06 -0.70
N PRO A 30 -15.88 20.94 -0.17
CA PRO A 30 -15.77 21.40 1.20
C PRO A 30 -16.02 20.25 2.18
N PRO A 31 -15.53 20.32 3.43
CA PRO A 31 -15.67 19.25 4.42
C PRO A 31 -17.09 18.71 4.59
N THR A 32 -18.10 19.60 4.54
CA THR A 32 -19.52 19.23 4.65
C THR A 32 -20.04 18.46 3.45
N GLY A 33 -19.38 18.54 2.29
CA GLY A 33 -19.74 17.83 1.07
C GLY A 33 -19.09 16.47 0.91
N VAL A 34 -18.03 16.16 1.71
CA VAL A 34 -17.27 14.91 1.56
C VAL A 34 -18.14 13.65 1.78
N PRO A 35 -19.09 13.58 2.74
CA PRO A 35 -19.96 12.42 2.86
C PRO A 35 -20.78 12.13 1.58
N ALA A 36 -21.30 13.16 0.92
CA ALA A 36 -22.03 13.01 -0.35
C ALA A 36 -21.10 12.57 -1.50
N LEU A 37 -19.86 13.08 -1.52
CA LEU A 37 -18.83 12.68 -2.47
C LEU A 37 -18.46 11.19 -2.31
N VAL A 38 -18.27 10.72 -1.07
CA VAL A 38 -18.01 9.30 -0.77
C VAL A 38 -19.18 8.43 -1.23
N ALA A 39 -20.42 8.84 -0.98
CA ALA A 39 -21.61 8.10 -1.43
C ALA A 39 -21.67 8.00 -2.96
N ALA A 40 -21.34 9.07 -3.68
CA ALA A 40 -21.29 9.08 -5.14
C ALA A 40 -20.16 8.16 -5.68
N ALA A 41 -18.97 8.23 -5.09
CA ALA A 41 -17.85 7.36 -5.43
C ALA A 41 -18.17 5.87 -5.12
N HIS A 42 -18.92 5.59 -4.05
CA HIS A 42 -19.37 4.26 -3.70
C HIS A 42 -20.25 3.63 -4.79
N ARG A 43 -21.09 4.42 -5.46
CA ARG A 43 -21.91 3.92 -6.59
C ARG A 43 -21.01 3.41 -7.73
N LEU A 44 -19.93 4.13 -8.06
CA LEU A 44 -18.96 3.73 -9.08
C LEU A 44 -18.23 2.44 -8.67
N ARG A 45 -17.76 2.40 -7.43
CA ARG A 45 -17.06 1.24 -6.85
C ARG A 45 -17.98 0.01 -6.87
N THR A 46 -19.22 0.15 -6.42
CA THR A 46 -20.16 -0.97 -6.35
C THR A 46 -20.56 -1.48 -7.73
N ALA A 47 -20.72 -0.60 -8.70
CA ALA A 47 -21.01 -0.99 -10.08
C ALA A 47 -19.87 -1.82 -10.72
N ALA A 48 -18.63 -1.59 -10.33
CA ALA A 48 -17.46 -2.28 -10.89
C ALA A 48 -17.05 -3.54 -10.08
N PHE A 49 -17.18 -3.51 -8.75
CA PHE A 49 -16.59 -4.49 -7.85
C PHE A 49 -17.59 -5.10 -6.84
N GLY A 50 -18.87 -4.75 -6.93
CA GLY A 50 -19.88 -5.22 -5.97
C GLY A 50 -19.50 -4.91 -4.52
N THR A 51 -19.50 -5.91 -3.65
CA THR A 51 -19.08 -5.81 -2.24
C THR A 51 -17.65 -6.28 -2.00
N GLU A 52 -16.97 -6.79 -3.03
CA GLU A 52 -15.67 -7.43 -2.85
C GLU A 52 -14.54 -6.45 -2.49
N VAL A 53 -13.69 -6.88 -1.57
CA VAL A 53 -12.42 -6.22 -1.21
C VAL A 53 -11.28 -7.21 -1.47
N LYS A 54 -10.33 -6.81 -2.31
CA LYS A 54 -9.12 -7.60 -2.57
C LYS A 54 -8.07 -7.29 -1.51
N VAL A 55 -7.64 -8.33 -0.84
CA VAL A 55 -6.65 -8.24 0.21
C VAL A 55 -5.29 -8.64 -0.32
N ASN A 56 -4.26 -7.84 -0.04
CA ASN A 56 -2.89 -8.06 -0.47
C ASN A 56 -1.98 -8.18 0.74
N TYR A 57 -0.86 -8.87 0.57
CA TYR A 57 0.14 -9.05 1.59
C TYR A 57 1.54 -8.71 1.07
N LEU A 58 2.34 -8.02 1.88
CA LEU A 58 3.71 -7.60 1.52
C LEU A 58 4.74 -8.54 2.09
N VAL A 59 5.64 -9.03 1.22
CA VAL A 59 6.89 -9.69 1.62
C VAL A 59 8.04 -8.78 1.21
N ASN A 60 8.74 -8.21 2.20
CA ASN A 60 9.88 -7.35 1.97
C ASN A 60 11.14 -8.19 1.81
N LEU A 61 11.56 -8.46 0.56
CA LEU A 61 12.68 -9.34 0.21
C LEU A 61 14.04 -8.76 0.57
N ARG A 62 14.17 -7.43 0.52
CA ARG A 62 15.40 -6.67 0.82
C ARG A 62 15.01 -5.29 1.34
N SER A 63 15.63 -4.86 2.44
CA SER A 63 15.31 -3.60 3.10
C SER A 63 16.54 -2.72 3.28
N GLY A 64 16.38 -1.42 3.06
CA GLY A 64 17.46 -0.42 3.15
C GLY A 64 18.42 -0.46 1.96
N LEU A 65 19.48 0.36 2.03
CA LEU A 65 20.61 0.39 1.07
C LEU A 65 20.20 0.64 -0.39
N CYS A 66 19.11 1.39 -0.64
CA CYS A 66 18.72 1.79 -1.98
C CYS A 66 19.62 2.94 -2.45
N PRO A 67 20.23 2.87 -3.65
CA PRO A 67 21.12 3.92 -4.17
C PRO A 67 20.38 5.17 -4.64
N GLU A 68 19.03 5.13 -4.69
CA GLU A 68 18.20 6.23 -5.14
C GLU A 68 17.98 7.27 -4.04
N ASP A 69 17.69 8.53 -4.43
CA ASP A 69 17.55 9.66 -3.51
C ASP A 69 16.12 10.13 -3.27
N CYS A 70 15.11 9.29 -3.57
CA CYS A 70 13.69 9.63 -3.40
C CYS A 70 13.41 10.22 -2.02
N GLY A 71 12.95 11.47 -1.96
CA GLY A 71 12.84 12.27 -0.74
C GLY A 71 11.88 11.71 0.33
N TYR A 72 10.87 10.94 -0.10
CA TYR A 72 9.90 10.28 0.79
C TYR A 72 10.38 8.95 1.38
N CYS A 73 11.46 8.36 0.84
CA CYS A 73 11.78 6.96 1.08
C CYS A 73 12.74 6.79 2.25
N SER A 74 12.30 6.05 3.28
CA SER A 74 13.14 5.68 4.43
C SER A 74 14.28 4.70 4.07
N GLN A 75 14.19 3.99 2.94
CA GLN A 75 15.17 2.99 2.49
C GLN A 75 16.28 3.56 1.60
N ARG A 76 16.24 4.85 1.25
CA ARG A 76 17.23 5.50 0.40
C ARG A 76 18.63 5.49 1.03
N LEU A 77 19.66 5.50 0.20
CA LEU A 77 21.03 5.70 0.66
C LEU A 77 21.17 7.09 1.30
N GLY A 78 21.76 7.14 2.49
CA GLY A 78 21.89 8.36 3.29
C GLY A 78 20.63 8.72 4.09
N SER A 79 19.59 7.89 4.11
CA SER A 79 18.52 8.02 5.10
C SER A 79 19.05 7.76 6.50
N ALA A 80 18.67 8.61 7.46
CA ALA A 80 18.93 8.41 8.89
C ALA A 80 17.74 7.77 9.61
N ALA A 81 16.76 7.26 8.86
CA ALA A 81 15.61 6.57 9.43
C ALA A 81 16.03 5.25 10.08
N ASP A 82 15.59 5.03 11.32
CA ASP A 82 15.88 3.82 12.10
C ASP A 82 14.98 2.66 11.66
N ILE A 83 15.27 2.08 10.50
CA ILE A 83 14.52 0.97 9.90
C ILE A 83 15.30 -0.34 9.96
N LEU A 84 14.60 -1.47 9.87
CA LEU A 84 15.23 -2.76 9.69
C LEU A 84 15.97 -2.79 8.34
N THR A 85 17.26 -3.11 8.38
CA THR A 85 18.10 -3.19 7.18
C THR A 85 18.66 -4.60 7.04
N TYR A 86 18.43 -5.23 5.90
CA TYR A 86 18.95 -6.55 5.57
C TYR A 86 19.10 -6.71 4.05
N SER A 87 19.92 -7.67 3.65
CA SER A 87 20.12 -8.03 2.25
C SER A 87 18.90 -8.81 1.71
N TRP A 88 19.08 -9.92 1.06
CA TRP A 88 17.97 -10.73 0.57
C TRP A 88 17.51 -11.73 1.64
N LEU A 89 16.18 -11.92 1.75
CA LEU A 89 15.62 -13.08 2.44
C LEU A 89 16.03 -14.38 1.74
N SER A 90 16.09 -15.48 2.47
CA SER A 90 16.20 -16.80 1.84
C SER A 90 14.88 -17.14 1.13
N PRO A 91 14.91 -18.04 0.12
CA PRO A 91 13.69 -18.52 -0.53
C PRO A 91 12.70 -19.14 0.47
N GLU A 92 13.20 -19.91 1.44
CA GLU A 92 12.40 -20.59 2.47
C GLU A 92 11.68 -19.57 3.35
N GLU A 93 12.39 -18.52 3.79
CA GLU A 93 11.80 -17.46 4.60
C GLU A 93 10.78 -16.66 3.79
N THR A 94 11.06 -16.39 2.52
CA THR A 94 10.13 -15.71 1.61
C THR A 94 8.84 -16.51 1.45
N LEU A 95 8.95 -17.82 1.20
CA LEU A 95 7.79 -18.72 1.07
C LEU A 95 7.00 -18.79 2.38
N ARG A 96 7.67 -18.89 3.53
CA ARG A 96 7.02 -18.91 4.84
C ARG A 96 6.20 -17.65 5.08
N GLN A 97 6.74 -16.47 4.76
CA GLN A 97 6.02 -15.19 4.88
C GLN A 97 4.85 -15.10 3.89
N ALA A 98 5.04 -15.51 2.64
CA ALA A 98 3.97 -15.56 1.65
C ALA A 98 2.82 -16.46 2.10
N GLN A 99 3.11 -17.65 2.59
CA GLN A 99 2.12 -18.60 3.11
C GLN A 99 1.37 -18.04 4.33
N ALA A 100 2.05 -17.33 5.24
CA ALA A 100 1.38 -16.65 6.34
C ALA A 100 0.39 -15.58 5.87
N GLY A 101 0.75 -14.80 4.84
CA GLY A 101 -0.17 -13.84 4.22
C GLY A 101 -1.37 -14.51 3.57
N ILE A 102 -1.17 -15.60 2.84
CA ILE A 102 -2.23 -16.39 2.20
C ILE A 102 -3.16 -16.99 3.26
N ALA A 103 -2.61 -17.56 4.32
CA ALA A 103 -3.39 -18.06 5.45
C ALA A 103 -4.19 -16.95 6.13
N GLY A 104 -3.70 -15.69 6.12
CA GLY A 104 -4.42 -14.49 6.56
C GLY A 104 -5.50 -14.00 5.60
N GLY A 105 -5.70 -14.65 4.45
CA GLY A 105 -6.74 -14.30 3.46
C GLY A 105 -6.25 -13.49 2.27
N ALA A 106 -4.94 -13.29 2.12
CA ALA A 106 -4.42 -12.55 0.97
C ALA A 106 -4.67 -13.27 -0.35
N ARG A 107 -5.23 -12.56 -1.33
CA ARG A 107 -5.39 -13.03 -2.72
C ARG A 107 -4.18 -12.67 -3.58
N ARG A 108 -3.39 -11.70 -3.16
CA ARG A 108 -2.16 -11.27 -3.83
C ARG A 108 -1.02 -11.16 -2.83
N VAL A 109 0.11 -11.76 -3.16
CA VAL A 109 1.39 -11.57 -2.45
C VAL A 109 2.26 -10.63 -3.25
N CYS A 110 2.69 -9.53 -2.63
CA CYS A 110 3.57 -8.53 -3.24
C CYS A 110 4.99 -8.75 -2.74
N MET A 111 5.89 -9.20 -3.61
CA MET A 111 7.31 -9.41 -3.33
C MET A 111 8.09 -8.15 -3.67
N VAL A 112 8.62 -7.47 -2.65
CA VAL A 112 9.21 -6.13 -2.79
C VAL A 112 10.69 -6.16 -2.40
N ALA A 113 11.55 -5.58 -3.21
CA ALA A 113 12.96 -5.38 -2.89
C ALA A 113 13.37 -3.91 -3.06
N SER A 114 14.07 -3.35 -2.06
CA SER A 114 14.67 -2.03 -2.18
C SER A 114 15.79 -2.04 -3.23
N GLY A 115 15.90 -0.99 -4.04
CA GLY A 115 16.96 -0.84 -5.03
C GLY A 115 16.50 -0.11 -6.29
N ARG A 116 17.47 0.26 -7.14
CA ARG A 116 17.19 0.87 -8.45
C ARG A 116 16.49 -0.10 -9.40
N GLY A 117 16.97 -1.33 -9.44
CA GLY A 117 16.45 -2.40 -10.28
C GLY A 117 17.16 -3.72 -10.00
N PRO A 118 16.57 -4.86 -10.38
CA PRO A 118 17.14 -6.17 -10.12
C PRO A 118 18.26 -6.48 -11.10
N SER A 119 19.32 -7.13 -10.62
CA SER A 119 20.26 -7.84 -11.49
C SER A 119 19.61 -9.11 -12.06
N THR A 120 20.20 -9.71 -13.08
CA THR A 120 19.72 -11.01 -13.62
C THR A 120 19.66 -12.08 -12.52
N ARG A 121 20.64 -12.09 -11.61
CA ARG A 121 20.65 -13.02 -10.46
C ARG A 121 19.47 -12.76 -9.51
N ASP A 122 19.10 -11.50 -9.29
CA ASP A 122 17.96 -11.16 -8.44
C ASP A 122 16.64 -11.58 -9.09
N VAL A 123 16.52 -11.41 -10.41
CA VAL A 123 15.36 -11.88 -11.17
C VAL A 123 15.22 -13.39 -11.05
N GLU A 124 16.29 -14.17 -11.25
CA GLU A 124 16.26 -15.63 -11.11
C GLU A 124 15.91 -16.09 -9.69
N ARG A 125 16.41 -15.38 -8.67
CA ARG A 125 16.04 -15.65 -7.27
C ARG A 125 14.54 -15.49 -7.03
N VAL A 126 13.96 -14.39 -7.50
CA VAL A 126 12.53 -14.12 -7.36
C VAL A 126 11.73 -15.11 -8.19
N ALA A 127 12.15 -15.36 -9.44
CA ALA A 127 11.52 -16.31 -10.34
C ALA A 127 11.39 -17.70 -9.70
N GLY A 128 12.48 -18.26 -9.19
CA GLY A 128 12.47 -19.59 -8.54
C GLY A 128 11.56 -19.61 -7.28
N THR A 129 11.50 -18.52 -6.53
CA THR A 129 10.59 -18.42 -5.38
C THR A 129 9.12 -18.36 -5.82
N VAL A 130 8.83 -17.64 -6.90
CA VAL A 130 7.48 -17.55 -7.47
C VAL A 130 7.03 -18.90 -8.03
N GLU A 131 7.88 -19.58 -8.78
CA GLU A 131 7.62 -20.92 -9.30
C GLU A 131 7.23 -21.88 -8.17
N ALA A 132 8.03 -21.93 -7.09
CA ALA A 132 7.73 -22.77 -5.92
C ALA A 132 6.42 -22.36 -5.19
N LEU A 133 6.10 -21.08 -5.12
CA LEU A 133 4.82 -20.61 -4.56
C LEU A 133 3.64 -21.04 -5.44
N LYS A 134 3.76 -20.90 -6.75
CA LYS A 134 2.72 -21.26 -7.73
C LYS A 134 2.46 -22.76 -7.80
N GLU A 135 3.45 -23.62 -7.50
CA GLU A 135 3.25 -25.06 -7.38
C GLU A 135 2.25 -25.43 -6.28
N THR A 136 2.24 -24.66 -5.18
CA THR A 136 1.38 -24.93 -4.00
C THR A 136 0.14 -24.06 -3.94
N HIS A 137 0.20 -22.85 -4.53
CA HIS A 137 -0.87 -21.84 -4.53
C HIS A 137 -1.07 -21.22 -5.93
N PRO A 138 -1.49 -22.01 -6.93
CA PRO A 138 -1.64 -21.51 -8.31
C PRO A 138 -2.67 -20.39 -8.46
N GLU A 139 -3.65 -20.32 -7.57
CA GLU A 139 -4.74 -19.33 -7.56
C GLU A 139 -4.34 -17.99 -6.96
N VAL A 140 -3.21 -17.91 -6.25
CA VAL A 140 -2.75 -16.67 -5.61
C VAL A 140 -2.00 -15.83 -6.62
N GLU A 141 -2.39 -14.58 -6.73
CA GLU A 141 -1.67 -13.62 -7.57
C GLU A 141 -0.33 -13.23 -6.92
N VAL A 142 0.72 -13.18 -7.72
CA VAL A 142 2.03 -12.67 -7.32
C VAL A 142 2.32 -11.35 -8.02
N CYS A 143 2.61 -10.32 -7.23
CA CYS A 143 3.06 -9.02 -7.72
C CYS A 143 4.53 -8.81 -7.36
N ALA A 144 5.38 -8.50 -8.34
CA ALA A 144 6.78 -8.13 -8.08
C ALA A 144 6.95 -6.60 -8.08
N CYS A 145 7.81 -6.10 -7.19
CA CYS A 145 8.20 -4.69 -7.09
C CYS A 145 9.70 -4.61 -6.81
N LEU A 146 10.51 -4.64 -7.86
CA LEU A 146 11.96 -4.79 -7.79
C LEU A 146 12.74 -3.56 -8.31
N GLY A 147 12.04 -2.45 -8.57
CA GLY A 147 12.60 -1.27 -9.22
C GLY A 147 12.44 -1.28 -10.72
N PHE A 148 13.39 -0.71 -11.46
CA PHE A 148 13.33 -0.64 -12.93
C PHE A 148 13.59 -2.00 -13.57
N VAL A 149 12.75 -2.37 -14.53
CA VAL A 149 12.93 -3.59 -15.33
C VAL A 149 12.86 -3.23 -16.80
N ASP A 150 13.68 -3.92 -17.58
CA ASP A 150 13.60 -3.99 -19.03
C ASP A 150 12.67 -5.14 -19.46
N GLU A 151 12.38 -5.19 -20.75
CA GLU A 151 11.50 -6.21 -21.34
C GLU A 151 11.97 -7.63 -21.01
N ALA A 152 13.27 -7.93 -21.11
CA ALA A 152 13.80 -9.28 -20.88
C ALA A 152 13.59 -9.74 -19.43
N LYS A 153 13.81 -8.85 -18.46
CA LYS A 153 13.56 -9.15 -17.03
C LYS A 153 12.06 -9.28 -16.73
N ALA A 154 11.24 -8.41 -17.32
CA ALA A 154 9.80 -8.48 -17.17
C ALA A 154 9.25 -9.80 -17.76
N GLN A 155 9.73 -10.19 -18.94
CA GLN A 155 9.37 -11.46 -19.58
C GLN A 155 9.76 -12.66 -18.72
N ARG A 156 11.00 -12.69 -18.19
CA ARG A 156 11.44 -13.79 -17.31
C ARG A 156 10.58 -13.91 -16.03
N LEU A 157 10.20 -12.78 -15.43
CA LEU A 157 9.28 -12.77 -14.28
C LEU A 157 7.89 -13.30 -14.68
N ARG A 158 7.39 -12.92 -15.84
CA ARG A 158 6.11 -13.42 -16.36
C ARG A 158 6.13 -14.94 -16.58
N GLU A 159 7.20 -15.47 -17.18
CA GLU A 159 7.40 -16.91 -17.40
C GLU A 159 7.46 -17.70 -16.09
N ALA A 160 7.97 -17.11 -15.01
CA ALA A 160 7.98 -17.71 -13.68
C ALA A 160 6.61 -17.72 -12.99
N GLY A 161 5.60 -17.06 -13.57
CA GLY A 161 4.25 -16.99 -12.98
C GLY A 161 3.99 -15.73 -12.16
N VAL A 162 4.80 -14.67 -12.31
CA VAL A 162 4.45 -13.34 -11.79
C VAL A 162 3.23 -12.84 -12.58
N ASP A 163 2.19 -12.39 -11.89
CA ASP A 163 0.95 -11.91 -12.49
C ASP A 163 0.98 -10.39 -12.71
N ALA A 164 1.58 -9.64 -11.79
CA ALA A 164 1.60 -8.19 -11.81
C ALA A 164 2.98 -7.61 -11.50
N TYR A 165 3.26 -6.42 -12.02
CA TYR A 165 4.47 -5.68 -11.68
C TYR A 165 4.11 -4.32 -11.11
N ASN A 166 4.61 -4.01 -9.92
CA ASN A 166 4.40 -2.70 -9.29
C ASN A 166 5.59 -1.77 -9.52
N HIS A 167 5.30 -0.63 -10.14
CA HIS A 167 6.24 0.49 -10.22
C HIS A 167 5.47 1.81 -10.25
N ASN A 168 5.41 2.49 -9.10
CA ASN A 168 4.59 3.69 -8.95
C ASN A 168 5.18 4.89 -9.69
N LEU A 169 4.33 5.74 -10.30
CA LEU A 169 4.73 7.08 -10.73
C LEU A 169 5.03 8.00 -9.54
N ASN A 170 4.32 7.81 -8.45
CA ASN A 170 4.36 8.52 -7.18
C ASN A 170 3.81 9.94 -7.21
N THR A 171 4.14 10.75 -8.20
CA THR A 171 3.69 12.15 -8.35
C THR A 171 3.61 12.53 -9.84
N SER A 172 3.26 13.79 -10.14
CA SER A 172 3.21 14.32 -11.48
C SER A 172 4.60 14.49 -12.11
N ARG A 173 4.64 14.57 -13.43
CA ARG A 173 5.85 14.93 -14.18
C ARG A 173 6.40 16.30 -13.75
N ALA A 174 5.50 17.26 -13.49
CA ALA A 174 5.88 18.63 -13.13
C ALA A 174 6.56 18.71 -11.76
N GLN A 175 6.14 17.89 -10.80
CA GLN A 175 6.70 17.88 -9.46
C GLN A 175 7.90 16.94 -9.32
N TYR A 176 8.14 16.03 -10.27
CA TYR A 176 9.02 14.88 -10.10
C TYR A 176 10.44 15.22 -9.65
N ASP A 177 11.06 16.23 -10.28
CA ASP A 177 12.45 16.64 -10.00
C ASP A 177 12.65 17.18 -8.58
N SER A 178 11.56 17.62 -7.91
CA SER A 178 11.59 18.02 -6.49
C SER A 178 11.57 16.82 -5.54
N VAL A 179 11.19 15.64 -6.03
CA VAL A 179 11.03 14.42 -5.24
C VAL A 179 12.23 13.48 -5.40
N CYS A 180 12.79 13.38 -6.62
CA CYS A 180 13.90 12.49 -6.93
C CYS A 180 14.75 13.06 -8.05
N THR A 181 16.10 12.93 -7.91
CA THR A 181 17.05 13.42 -8.91
C THR A 181 17.91 12.32 -9.54
N THR A 182 17.91 11.11 -8.98
CA THR A 182 18.75 9.99 -9.45
C THR A 182 18.14 9.23 -10.63
N HIS A 183 16.88 9.47 -10.95
CA HIS A 183 16.19 8.94 -12.11
C HIS A 183 15.03 9.85 -12.52
N THR A 184 14.58 9.71 -13.76
CA THR A 184 13.56 10.59 -14.35
C THR A 184 12.15 10.02 -14.19
N TYR A 185 11.15 10.87 -14.43
CA TYR A 185 9.75 10.44 -14.54
C TYR A 185 9.57 9.42 -15.69
N ASP A 186 10.26 9.63 -16.82
CA ASP A 186 10.16 8.74 -17.97
C ASP A 186 10.72 7.35 -17.69
N ASP A 187 11.79 7.21 -16.91
CA ASP A 187 12.28 5.89 -16.46
C ASP A 187 11.18 5.07 -15.76
N ARG A 188 10.28 5.73 -15.01
CA ARG A 188 9.14 5.07 -14.37
C ARG A 188 8.06 4.68 -15.37
N VAL A 189 7.71 5.59 -16.26
CA VAL A 189 6.74 5.33 -17.33
C VAL A 189 7.19 4.16 -18.19
N ASP A 190 8.47 4.13 -18.57
CA ASP A 190 9.05 3.06 -19.40
C ASP A 190 9.00 1.70 -18.68
N THR A 191 9.23 1.66 -17.36
CA THR A 191 9.08 0.42 -16.59
C THR A 191 7.63 -0.07 -16.56
N VAL A 192 6.66 0.82 -16.44
CA VAL A 192 5.22 0.46 -16.48
C VAL A 192 4.86 -0.10 -17.86
N ARG A 193 5.35 0.53 -18.94
CA ARG A 193 5.15 0.05 -20.32
C ARG A 193 5.81 -1.30 -20.55
N ALA A 194 7.09 -1.47 -20.18
CA ALA A 194 7.81 -2.72 -20.32
C ALA A 194 7.10 -3.89 -19.59
N SER A 195 6.54 -3.64 -18.41
CA SER A 195 5.78 -4.65 -17.68
C SER A 195 4.50 -5.06 -18.44
N ARG A 196 3.77 -4.10 -19.02
CA ARG A 196 2.59 -4.37 -19.83
C ARG A 196 2.94 -5.15 -21.13
N GLU A 197 3.98 -4.72 -21.82
CA GLU A 197 4.45 -5.36 -23.05
C GLU A 197 4.87 -6.81 -22.82
N ALA A 198 5.41 -7.12 -21.65
CA ALA A 198 5.71 -8.50 -21.23
C ALA A 198 4.46 -9.29 -20.78
N GLY A 199 3.27 -8.70 -20.80
CA GLY A 199 2.02 -9.36 -20.40
C GLY A 199 1.81 -9.45 -18.89
N LEU A 200 2.54 -8.67 -18.09
CA LEU A 200 2.28 -8.47 -16.67
C LEU A 200 1.18 -7.43 -16.49
N SER A 201 0.34 -7.61 -15.45
CA SER A 201 -0.64 -6.61 -15.03
C SER A 201 0.08 -5.40 -14.42
N PRO A 202 0.02 -4.18 -15.02
CA PRO A 202 0.69 -3.03 -14.48
C PRO A 202 -0.01 -2.54 -13.22
N CYS A 203 0.75 -2.44 -12.12
CA CYS A 203 0.33 -1.83 -10.88
C CYS A 203 1.16 -0.56 -10.67
N SER A 204 0.54 0.60 -10.75
CA SER A 204 1.25 1.87 -10.58
C SER A 204 0.34 2.88 -9.90
N GLY A 205 0.89 3.65 -8.97
CA GLY A 205 0.12 4.55 -8.13
C GLY A 205 0.86 5.80 -7.73
N LEU A 206 0.33 6.46 -6.71
CA LEU A 206 0.80 7.75 -6.24
C LEU A 206 1.04 7.77 -4.73
N ILE A 207 1.76 8.81 -4.29
CA ILE A 207 1.89 9.20 -2.89
C ILE A 207 1.34 10.61 -2.79
N THR A 208 0.37 10.84 -1.91
CA THR A 208 -0.16 12.18 -1.60
C THR A 208 0.41 12.69 -0.29
N GLY A 209 0.55 14.02 -0.16
CA GLY A 209 1.11 14.71 1.00
C GLY A 209 2.59 15.07 0.87
N MET A 210 3.15 15.05 -0.35
CA MET A 210 4.54 15.42 -0.64
C MET A 210 4.67 16.90 -1.04
N GLY A 211 3.62 17.72 -0.87
CA GLY A 211 3.56 19.13 -1.28
C GLY A 211 3.13 19.33 -2.74
N GLU A 212 2.48 18.34 -3.30
CA GLU A 212 1.86 18.42 -4.62
C GLU A 212 0.63 19.33 -4.62
N SER A 213 0.37 19.96 -5.77
CA SER A 213 -0.88 20.71 -6.03
C SER A 213 -2.05 19.76 -6.36
N ASP A 214 -3.27 20.29 -6.38
CA ASP A 214 -4.44 19.57 -6.88
C ASP A 214 -4.25 19.16 -8.35
N GLU A 215 -3.65 20.04 -9.13
CA GLU A 215 -3.31 19.81 -10.53
C GLU A 215 -2.34 18.65 -10.69
N ASP A 216 -1.31 18.55 -9.83
CA ASP A 216 -0.35 17.44 -9.82
C ASP A 216 -1.02 16.11 -9.53
N LEU A 217 -1.93 16.06 -8.56
CA LEU A 217 -2.70 14.84 -8.23
C LEU A 217 -3.56 14.37 -9.40
N VAL A 218 -4.33 15.30 -9.99
CA VAL A 218 -5.19 14.99 -11.14
C VAL A 218 -4.37 14.53 -12.33
N ASP A 219 -3.28 15.23 -12.66
CA ASP A 219 -2.43 14.89 -13.81
C ASP A 219 -1.71 13.56 -13.60
N THR A 220 -1.28 13.23 -12.36
CA THR A 220 -0.73 11.90 -12.02
C THR A 220 -1.74 10.79 -12.30
N VAL A 221 -2.99 10.93 -11.84
CA VAL A 221 -4.00 9.88 -12.01
C VAL A 221 -4.40 9.76 -13.48
N ARG A 222 -4.49 10.86 -14.22
CA ARG A 222 -4.77 10.84 -15.67
C ARG A 222 -3.66 10.12 -16.46
N GLU A 223 -2.39 10.31 -16.08
CA GLU A 223 -1.28 9.57 -16.69
C GLU A 223 -1.38 8.06 -16.37
N LEU A 224 -1.72 7.69 -15.12
CA LEU A 224 -1.96 6.28 -14.76
C LEU A 224 -3.08 5.65 -15.60
N VAL A 225 -4.18 6.39 -15.81
CA VAL A 225 -5.28 5.95 -16.69
C VAL A 225 -4.82 5.86 -18.15
N ALA A 226 -4.02 6.80 -18.65
CA ALA A 226 -3.47 6.77 -20.01
C ALA A 226 -2.47 5.62 -20.22
N LEU A 227 -1.76 5.20 -19.17
CA LEU A 227 -0.90 4.01 -19.16
C LEU A 227 -1.70 2.71 -19.01
N ASP A 228 -3.02 2.81 -18.88
CA ASP A 228 -3.95 1.67 -18.77
C ASP A 228 -3.56 0.72 -17.63
N VAL A 229 -3.23 1.27 -16.44
CA VAL A 229 -2.84 0.43 -15.29
C VAL A 229 -4.04 -0.32 -14.72
N ASP A 230 -3.83 -1.57 -14.31
CA ASP A 230 -4.89 -2.43 -13.78
C ASP A 230 -5.16 -2.18 -12.29
N SER A 231 -4.18 -1.61 -11.56
CA SER A 231 -4.37 -1.23 -10.16
C SER A 231 -3.60 0.04 -9.79
N ILE A 232 -4.24 0.89 -8.97
CA ILE A 232 -3.72 2.17 -8.49
C ILE A 232 -3.61 2.13 -6.96
N PRO A 233 -2.43 1.80 -6.39
CA PRO A 233 -2.18 2.02 -4.98
C PRO A 233 -2.09 3.52 -4.67
N VAL A 234 -2.90 3.98 -3.72
CA VAL A 234 -2.87 5.33 -3.17
C VAL A 234 -2.19 5.26 -1.81
N ASN A 235 -0.98 5.82 -1.74
CA ASN A 235 -0.21 5.94 -0.52
C ASN A 235 -0.38 7.34 0.05
N PHE A 236 -0.35 7.43 1.36
CA PHE A 236 -0.34 8.68 2.12
C PHE A 236 1.05 8.83 2.73
N LEU A 237 1.70 9.97 2.51
CA LEU A 237 3.08 10.18 2.92
C LEU A 237 3.28 9.86 4.40
N MET A 238 4.22 9.00 4.69
CA MET A 238 4.73 8.78 6.04
C MET A 238 6.04 9.54 6.18
N PRO A 239 6.06 10.69 6.85
CA PRO A 239 7.23 11.57 6.93
C PRO A 239 8.24 11.05 7.95
N PHE A 240 8.94 9.96 7.60
CA PHE A 240 9.92 9.33 8.48
C PHE A 240 10.99 10.31 8.94
N LYS A 241 11.31 10.26 10.23
CA LYS A 241 12.47 10.95 10.78
C LYS A 241 13.74 10.52 10.04
N GLY A 242 14.59 11.47 9.69
CA GLY A 242 15.81 11.21 8.93
C GLY A 242 15.63 11.11 7.42
N THR A 243 14.46 11.47 6.89
CA THR A 243 14.22 11.66 5.45
C THR A 243 14.04 13.15 5.10
N PRO A 244 14.25 13.56 3.83
CA PRO A 244 14.01 14.95 3.42
C PRO A 244 12.58 15.45 3.65
N MET A 245 11.61 14.55 3.78
CA MET A 245 10.21 14.90 4.02
C MET A 245 9.80 14.74 5.49
N GLU A 246 10.78 14.63 6.41
CA GLU A 246 10.51 14.63 7.85
C GLU A 246 9.66 15.84 8.26
N GLY A 247 8.67 15.60 9.13
CA GLY A 247 7.81 16.67 9.67
C GLY A 247 6.73 17.20 8.72
N ARG A 248 6.59 16.66 7.51
CA ARG A 248 5.56 17.07 6.55
C ARG A 248 4.23 16.37 6.83
N TRP A 249 3.38 16.99 7.65
CA TRP A 249 2.08 16.47 8.07
C TRP A 249 0.92 17.28 7.45
N GLU A 250 0.80 17.27 6.12
CA GLU A 250 -0.14 18.11 5.39
C GLU A 250 -1.54 17.47 5.24
N LEU A 251 -1.66 16.15 5.39
CA LEU A 251 -2.89 15.42 5.13
C LEU A 251 -3.85 15.43 6.30
N THR A 252 -5.13 15.65 6.01
CA THR A 252 -6.25 15.41 6.93
C THR A 252 -7.05 14.19 6.48
N PRO A 253 -7.81 13.52 7.37
CA PRO A 253 -8.64 12.38 6.97
C PRO A 253 -9.62 12.68 5.84
N LEU A 254 -10.24 13.86 5.84
CA LEU A 254 -11.17 14.27 4.78
C LEU A 254 -10.44 14.52 3.45
N ARG A 255 -9.22 15.09 3.49
CA ARG A 255 -8.40 15.25 2.29
C ARG A 255 -8.05 13.89 1.67
N CYS A 256 -7.68 12.92 2.48
CA CYS A 256 -7.40 11.55 2.03
C CYS A 256 -8.62 10.92 1.34
N LEU A 257 -9.81 11.05 1.92
CA LEU A 257 -11.05 10.57 1.31
C LEU A 257 -11.36 11.29 -0.02
N THR A 258 -11.17 12.60 -0.07
CA THR A 258 -11.41 13.40 -1.28
C THR A 258 -10.49 12.96 -2.42
N VAL A 259 -9.19 12.72 -2.12
CA VAL A 259 -8.23 12.18 -3.11
C VAL A 259 -8.68 10.79 -3.60
N LEU A 260 -9.04 9.87 -2.71
CA LEU A 260 -9.53 8.55 -3.10
C LEU A 260 -10.78 8.64 -4.00
N CYS A 261 -11.73 9.53 -3.68
CA CYS A 261 -12.90 9.76 -4.51
C CYS A 261 -12.52 10.27 -5.90
N MET A 262 -11.64 11.26 -6.00
CA MET A 262 -11.13 11.77 -7.28
C MET A 262 -10.51 10.65 -8.11
N VAL A 263 -9.67 9.79 -7.50
CA VAL A 263 -9.08 8.62 -8.18
C VAL A 263 -10.18 7.69 -8.69
N ARG A 264 -11.23 7.40 -7.89
CA ARG A 264 -12.36 6.54 -8.30
C ARG A 264 -13.14 7.13 -9.47
N PHE A 265 -13.35 8.44 -9.50
CA PHE A 265 -14.05 9.08 -10.60
C PHE A 265 -13.25 9.06 -11.90
N LEU A 266 -11.92 9.26 -11.85
CA LEU A 266 -11.03 9.19 -13.02
C LEU A 266 -10.80 7.74 -13.49
N ALA A 267 -10.81 6.77 -12.58
CA ALA A 267 -10.52 5.36 -12.85
C ALA A 267 -11.65 4.45 -12.29
N PRO A 268 -12.90 4.54 -12.84
CA PRO A 268 -14.07 3.93 -12.22
C PRO A 268 -14.04 2.39 -12.20
N ARG A 269 -13.26 1.76 -13.08
CA ARG A 269 -13.17 0.29 -13.22
C ARG A 269 -11.80 -0.28 -12.83
N THR A 270 -10.85 0.56 -12.43
CA THR A 270 -9.52 0.13 -12.01
C THR A 270 -9.50 -0.25 -10.53
N GLU A 271 -8.74 -1.28 -10.15
CA GLU A 271 -8.52 -1.60 -8.74
C GLU A 271 -7.87 -0.41 -8.03
N ILE A 272 -8.51 0.16 -7.02
CA ILE A 272 -7.93 1.19 -6.17
C ILE A 272 -7.59 0.57 -4.83
N ARG A 273 -6.32 0.70 -4.43
CA ARG A 273 -5.80 0.14 -3.19
C ARG A 273 -5.44 1.24 -2.22
N ILE A 274 -6.08 1.22 -1.03
CA ILE A 274 -5.57 2.00 0.09
C ILE A 274 -4.31 1.34 0.61
N ALA A 275 -3.21 2.11 0.62
CA ALA A 275 -1.88 1.57 0.85
C ALA A 275 -1.18 2.25 2.04
N GLY A 276 0.13 2.42 1.99
CA GLY A 276 0.90 2.92 3.13
C GLY A 276 0.39 4.24 3.68
N GLY A 277 0.42 4.39 5.00
CA GLY A 277 0.01 5.60 5.71
C GLY A 277 -1.50 5.74 5.98
N ARG A 278 -2.33 4.78 5.56
CA ARG A 278 -3.79 4.86 5.75
C ARG A 278 -4.21 4.97 7.21
N GLU A 279 -3.53 4.24 8.09
CA GLU A 279 -3.86 4.17 9.52
C GLU A 279 -3.67 5.53 10.19
N ILE A 280 -2.56 6.20 9.88
CA ILE A 280 -2.19 7.48 10.50
C ILE A 280 -2.95 8.67 9.91
N HIS A 281 -3.35 8.59 8.65
CA HIS A 281 -4.01 9.71 7.97
C HIS A 281 -5.53 9.57 7.88
N LEU A 282 -6.08 8.38 7.58
CA LEU A 282 -7.53 8.15 7.57
C LEU A 282 -8.09 7.96 8.99
N ARG A 283 -7.33 7.39 9.92
CA ARG A 283 -7.74 7.19 11.33
C ARG A 283 -9.09 6.47 11.42
N SER A 284 -10.05 7.04 12.11
CA SER A 284 -11.42 6.50 12.24
C SER A 284 -12.22 6.47 10.93
N LEU A 285 -11.73 7.13 9.87
CA LEU A 285 -12.40 7.15 8.56
C LEU A 285 -11.92 6.05 7.60
N GLN A 286 -11.13 5.09 8.05
CA GLN A 286 -10.64 3.98 7.19
C GLN A 286 -11.79 3.20 6.55
N THR A 287 -12.86 2.94 7.30
CA THR A 287 -14.06 2.27 6.77
C THR A 287 -14.70 3.06 5.63
N GLN A 288 -14.72 4.39 5.70
CA GLN A 288 -15.23 5.24 4.62
C GLN A 288 -14.39 5.10 3.34
N ALA A 289 -13.08 4.90 3.48
CA ALA A 289 -12.19 4.67 2.35
C ALA A 289 -12.49 3.34 1.64
N LEU A 290 -12.96 2.29 2.33
CA LEU A 290 -13.37 1.03 1.73
C LEU A 290 -14.66 1.13 0.88
N TYR A 291 -15.51 2.13 1.13
CA TYR A 291 -16.64 2.42 0.25
C TYR A 291 -16.21 3.07 -1.08
N VAL A 292 -14.98 3.51 -1.20
CA VAL A 292 -14.41 4.13 -2.39
C VAL A 292 -13.40 3.20 -3.07
N ALA A 293 -12.46 2.66 -2.31
CA ALA A 293 -11.47 1.69 -2.75
C ALA A 293 -12.01 0.25 -2.64
N ASN A 294 -11.41 -0.67 -3.38
CA ASN A 294 -11.79 -2.09 -3.38
C ASN A 294 -10.61 -3.02 -3.07
N SER A 295 -9.51 -2.47 -2.55
CA SER A 295 -8.32 -3.23 -2.22
C SER A 295 -7.54 -2.58 -1.07
N LEU A 296 -6.86 -3.40 -0.26
CA LEU A 296 -5.95 -2.94 0.81
C LEU A 296 -4.80 -3.93 1.05
N PHE A 297 -3.79 -3.50 1.82
CA PHE A 297 -2.78 -4.38 2.37
C PHE A 297 -3.14 -4.80 3.79
N LEU A 298 -2.91 -6.08 4.10
CA LEU A 298 -2.97 -6.62 5.46
C LEU A 298 -1.63 -6.44 6.18
N GLY A 299 -1.70 -6.02 7.42
CA GLY A 299 -0.55 -6.00 8.32
C GLY A 299 0.49 -4.95 7.95
N ASP A 300 1.76 -5.29 8.15
CA ASP A 300 2.87 -4.34 8.05
C ASP A 300 3.20 -3.94 6.62
N TYR A 301 3.71 -2.71 6.48
CA TYR A 301 4.33 -2.21 5.26
C TYR A 301 5.83 -2.52 5.24
N LEU A 302 6.57 -1.98 4.26
CA LEU A 302 7.98 -2.27 4.06
C LEU A 302 8.84 -1.86 5.27
N THR A 303 8.60 -0.69 5.83
CA THR A 303 9.41 -0.10 6.92
C THR A 303 8.58 0.41 8.09
N SER A 304 7.27 0.51 7.95
CA SER A 304 6.34 0.89 9.01
C SER A 304 5.47 -0.27 9.46
N GLN A 305 5.04 -0.20 10.71
CA GLN A 305 4.02 -1.08 11.22
C GLN A 305 2.67 -0.66 10.65
N GLY A 306 1.87 -1.63 10.21
CA GLY A 306 0.49 -1.44 9.83
C GLY A 306 -0.48 -1.88 10.92
N GLN A 307 -1.77 -1.84 10.62
CA GLN A 307 -2.81 -2.37 11.47
C GLN A 307 -2.74 -3.90 11.51
N ALA A 308 -3.10 -4.51 12.64
CA ALA A 308 -3.17 -5.96 12.73
C ALA A 308 -4.17 -6.53 11.69
N ALA A 309 -3.78 -7.61 11.02
CA ALA A 309 -4.60 -8.21 9.95
C ALA A 309 -6.04 -8.54 10.42
N ARG A 310 -6.20 -9.00 11.67
CA ARG A 310 -7.50 -9.26 12.28
C ARG A 310 -8.39 -8.01 12.29
N ALA A 311 -7.85 -6.85 12.68
CA ALA A 311 -8.60 -5.60 12.72
C ALA A 311 -8.99 -5.10 11.31
N ASP A 312 -8.16 -5.36 10.30
CA ASP A 312 -8.51 -5.09 8.90
C ASP A 312 -9.68 -5.95 8.41
N LEU A 313 -9.67 -7.23 8.74
CA LEU A 313 -10.73 -8.16 8.37
C LEU A 313 -12.04 -7.81 9.10
N GLU A 314 -11.98 -7.41 10.37
CA GLU A 314 -13.14 -6.91 11.12
C GLU A 314 -13.71 -5.64 10.48
N MET A 315 -12.85 -4.70 10.09
CA MET A 315 -13.27 -3.47 9.42
C MET A 315 -14.00 -3.77 8.09
N ILE A 316 -13.53 -4.76 7.31
CA ILE A 316 -14.21 -5.21 6.08
C ILE A 316 -15.58 -5.81 6.42
N ARG A 317 -15.67 -6.70 7.43
CA ARG A 317 -16.92 -7.30 7.89
C ARG A 317 -17.91 -6.25 8.36
N ASP A 318 -17.48 -5.33 9.22
CA ASP A 318 -18.32 -4.31 9.84
C ASP A 318 -18.81 -3.27 8.81
N ALA A 319 -18.07 -3.11 7.69
CA ALA A 319 -18.51 -2.35 6.53
C ALA A 319 -19.55 -3.07 5.66
N GLY A 320 -19.93 -4.33 5.96
CA GLY A 320 -20.83 -5.14 5.13
C GLY A 320 -20.20 -5.59 3.81
N LEU A 321 -18.86 -5.63 3.74
CA LEU A 321 -18.11 -6.00 2.56
C LEU A 321 -17.64 -7.47 2.66
N THR A 322 -17.23 -8.04 1.52
CA THR A 322 -16.79 -9.43 1.40
C THR A 322 -15.35 -9.50 0.87
N LEU A 323 -14.68 -10.62 1.09
CA LEU A 323 -13.36 -10.83 0.51
C LEU A 323 -13.46 -11.31 -0.94
N ALA A 324 -12.65 -10.75 -1.80
CA ALA A 324 -12.54 -11.20 -3.19
C ALA A 324 -12.10 -12.68 -3.25
N GLY A 325 -12.67 -13.41 -4.21
CA GLY A 325 -12.39 -14.83 -4.40
C GLY A 325 -13.18 -15.76 -3.48
N GLY A 326 -14.26 -15.27 -2.84
CA GLY A 326 -15.23 -16.10 -2.13
C GLY A 326 -14.77 -16.65 -0.78
N THR A 327 -13.69 -16.09 -0.21
CA THR A 327 -13.24 -16.49 1.14
C THR A 327 -14.30 -16.09 2.19
N ASP A 328 -14.75 -17.05 2.99
CA ASP A 328 -15.65 -16.80 4.12
C ASP A 328 -14.91 -16.03 5.22
N LEU A 329 -15.25 -14.76 5.34
CA LEU A 329 -14.63 -13.83 6.29
C LEU A 329 -14.88 -14.23 7.75
N THR A 330 -16.06 -14.76 8.05
CA THR A 330 -16.41 -15.21 9.40
C THR A 330 -15.60 -16.45 9.80
N ALA A 331 -15.48 -17.43 8.91
CA ALA A 331 -14.67 -18.61 9.13
C ALA A 331 -13.17 -18.26 9.23
N LEU A 332 -12.69 -17.29 8.42
CA LEU A 332 -11.31 -16.81 8.48
C LEU A 332 -11.01 -16.16 9.83
N LEU A 333 -11.85 -15.26 10.32
CA LEU A 333 -11.68 -14.61 11.63
C LEU A 333 -11.70 -15.65 12.76
N ALA A 334 -12.61 -16.61 12.74
CA ALA A 334 -12.67 -17.67 13.75
C ALA A 334 -11.39 -18.53 13.78
N ARG A 335 -10.79 -18.80 12.62
CA ARG A 335 -9.50 -19.52 12.52
C ARG A 335 -8.36 -18.71 13.12
N ILE A 336 -8.26 -17.41 12.80
CA ILE A 336 -7.23 -16.51 13.37
C ILE A 336 -7.34 -16.46 14.90
N ASP A 337 -8.58 -16.39 15.44
CA ASP A 337 -8.81 -16.38 16.87
C ASP A 337 -8.36 -17.69 17.54
N ALA A 338 -8.61 -18.85 16.92
CA ALA A 338 -8.20 -20.16 17.42
C ALA A 338 -6.66 -20.30 17.43
N ASP A 339 -5.98 -19.84 16.36
CA ASP A 339 -4.53 -19.89 16.25
C ASP A 339 -3.85 -19.01 17.32
N THR A 340 -4.40 -17.81 17.56
CA THR A 340 -3.93 -16.89 18.59
C THR A 340 -4.11 -17.46 20.00
N ALA A 341 -5.24 -18.11 20.29
CA ALA A 341 -5.50 -18.77 21.56
C ALA A 341 -4.54 -19.93 21.83
N THR A 342 -4.16 -20.66 20.79
CA THR A 342 -3.20 -21.79 20.90
C THR A 342 -1.78 -21.31 21.19
N GLN A 343 -1.38 -20.15 20.63
CA GLN A 343 -0.05 -19.57 20.86
C GLN A 343 0.08 -18.87 22.22
N SER A 344 -1.03 -18.43 22.81
CA SER A 344 -1.07 -17.76 24.12
C SER A 344 -1.20 -18.70 25.32
N SER A 345 -1.27 -20.01 25.13
CA SER A 345 -1.25 -20.98 26.23
C SER A 345 0.13 -21.02 26.90
N PRO A 346 0.24 -20.76 28.21
CA PRO A 346 1.53 -20.65 28.89
C PRO A 346 2.15 -22.04 29.04
N THR A 347 3.10 -22.39 28.17
CA THR A 347 4.02 -23.48 28.39
C THR A 347 5.30 -22.91 28.99
N ARG A 348 5.28 -22.55 30.27
CA ARG A 348 6.33 -22.73 31.28
C ARG A 348 5.91 -22.05 32.58
N PRO A 349 6.03 -22.72 33.74
CA PRO A 349 6.04 -21.97 34.99
C PRO A 349 7.29 -21.09 35.00
N CYS A 350 7.12 -19.80 35.26
CA CYS A 350 8.23 -18.95 35.65
C CYS A 350 8.87 -19.55 36.90
N ASP A 351 10.09 -20.08 36.78
CA ASP A 351 10.95 -20.28 37.92
C ASP A 351 11.20 -18.85 38.47
N THR A 352 10.62 -18.61 39.63
CA THR A 352 10.79 -17.42 40.44
C THR A 352 12.19 -17.38 41.00
N GLU A 353 13.14 -16.81 40.27
CA GLU A 353 14.39 -16.26 40.80
C GLU A 353 15.14 -15.55 39.68
N ALA A 354 14.84 -14.30 39.42
CA ALA A 354 15.63 -13.24 38.80
C ALA A 354 14.75 -12.16 38.14
N CYS A 355 13.95 -11.43 38.89
CA CYS A 355 13.38 -10.15 38.49
C CYS A 355 13.70 -9.11 39.57
N ASP A 356 14.99 -8.79 39.71
CA ASP A 356 15.39 -7.59 40.43
C ASP A 356 16.48 -6.88 39.63
N SER A 357 16.03 -6.10 38.66
CA SER A 357 16.69 -4.90 38.14
C SER A 357 15.74 -4.26 37.11
N GLY A 358 14.98 -3.27 37.56
CA GLY A 358 14.12 -2.44 36.72
C GLY A 358 14.91 -1.71 35.65
N THR A 359 14.58 -2.03 34.42
CA THR A 359 14.66 -1.13 33.27
C THR A 359 13.63 -1.61 32.27
N CYS A 360 12.35 -1.35 32.56
CA CYS A 360 11.40 -1.11 31.50
C CYS A 360 11.91 0.15 30.81
N GLY A 361 12.49 0.01 29.63
CA GLY A 361 12.92 1.12 28.83
C GLY A 361 11.72 2.04 28.53
N ASP A 362 11.67 3.16 29.24
CA ASP A 362 10.82 4.26 28.87
C ASP A 362 11.19 4.67 27.44
N ASN A 363 10.22 4.53 26.56
CA ASN A 363 10.29 5.14 25.24
C ASN A 363 10.40 6.66 25.49
N PRO A 364 11.45 7.36 25.03
CA PRO A 364 11.54 8.78 25.25
C PRO A 364 10.53 9.49 24.34
N THR A 365 9.32 9.67 24.82
CA THR A 365 8.30 10.54 24.22
C THR A 365 8.23 11.86 24.99
N ASP A 366 9.34 12.61 25.01
CA ASP A 366 9.32 14.02 25.38
C ASP A 366 9.43 14.88 24.11
N GLY A 367 8.41 14.83 23.29
CA GLY A 367 8.13 15.71 22.17
C GLY A 367 6.62 15.75 21.95
N GLU A 368 6.05 16.93 21.82
CA GLU A 368 4.64 17.08 21.44
C GLU A 368 4.40 16.28 20.15
N ASN A 369 3.33 15.47 20.11
CA ASN A 369 2.94 14.76 18.90
C ASN A 369 2.73 15.77 17.77
N PRO A 370 3.23 15.51 16.55
CA PRO A 370 3.00 16.38 15.42
C PRO A 370 1.50 16.58 15.18
N THR A 371 1.14 17.72 14.62
CA THR A 371 -0.23 18.02 14.22
C THR A 371 -0.37 18.00 12.71
N ASP A 372 -1.53 17.56 12.19
CA ASP A 372 -1.85 17.64 10.77
C ASP A 372 -2.24 19.09 10.37
N ALA A 373 -2.51 19.30 9.06
CA ALA A 373 -2.94 20.59 8.54
C ALA A 373 -4.27 21.11 9.15
N GLY A 374 -5.04 20.23 9.80
CA GLY A 374 -6.26 20.58 10.53
C GLY A 374 -6.02 20.88 12.02
N GLY A 375 -4.77 20.86 12.49
CA GLY A 375 -4.41 21.11 13.90
C GLY A 375 -4.68 19.91 14.83
N HIS A 376 -4.93 18.71 14.31
CA HIS A 376 -5.18 17.52 15.10
C HIS A 376 -3.88 16.75 15.36
N SER A 377 -3.72 16.22 16.58
CA SER A 377 -2.60 15.34 16.93
C SER A 377 -2.57 14.12 16.00
N VAL A 378 -1.41 13.85 15.43
CA VAL A 378 -1.17 12.69 14.56
C VAL A 378 -0.61 11.55 15.42
N PRO A 379 -1.10 10.30 15.26
CA PRO A 379 -0.52 9.15 15.93
C PRO A 379 0.97 9.02 15.59
N PRO A 380 1.80 8.55 16.51
CA PRO A 380 3.22 8.35 16.25
C PRO A 380 3.41 7.34 15.11
N LEU A 381 4.39 7.61 14.24
CA LEU A 381 4.76 6.70 13.17
C LEU A 381 5.51 5.49 13.77
N ALA A 382 4.84 4.35 13.83
CA ALA A 382 5.43 3.13 14.31
C ALA A 382 6.30 2.48 13.21
N LEU A 383 7.59 2.30 13.50
CA LEU A 383 8.52 1.61 12.61
C LEU A 383 8.28 0.10 12.69
N ARG A 384 8.51 -0.59 11.56
CA ARG A 384 8.41 -2.04 11.52
C ARG A 384 9.48 -2.68 12.40
N ARG A 385 9.04 -3.54 13.34
CA ARG A 385 9.90 -4.28 14.26
C ARG A 385 9.63 -5.80 14.22
N ARG A 386 8.80 -6.26 13.26
CA ARG A 386 8.35 -7.64 13.12
C ARG A 386 8.79 -8.23 11.78
N GLY A 387 8.82 -9.55 11.69
CA GLY A 387 9.19 -10.27 10.48
C GLY A 387 10.68 -10.43 10.30
N ALA A 388 11.15 -10.46 9.08
CA ALA A 388 12.54 -10.75 8.74
C ALA A 388 13.55 -9.91 9.54
N GLY A 389 14.54 -10.61 10.11
CA GLY A 389 15.57 -9.99 10.95
C GLY A 389 15.16 -9.70 12.39
N THR A 390 13.98 -10.17 12.82
CA THR A 390 13.49 -10.05 14.19
C THR A 390 12.97 -11.39 14.72
N ASP A 391 12.84 -11.52 16.06
CA ASP A 391 12.25 -12.69 16.70
C ASP A 391 10.72 -12.69 16.67
N LEU A 392 10.11 -11.60 16.21
CA LEU A 392 8.65 -11.44 16.14
C LEU A 392 8.10 -11.97 14.81
N ALA A 393 7.01 -12.71 14.89
CA ALA A 393 6.31 -13.20 13.70
C ALA A 393 5.81 -12.05 12.83
N PRO A 394 5.81 -12.18 11.48
CA PRO A 394 5.14 -11.23 10.61
C PRO A 394 3.66 -11.13 10.98
N ASN A 395 3.16 -9.92 11.14
CA ASN A 395 1.75 -9.62 11.48
C ASN A 395 1.27 -10.18 12.83
N ALA A 396 2.17 -10.43 13.78
CA ALA A 396 1.82 -10.81 15.15
C ALA A 396 1.11 -9.67 15.92
#